data_ffecdd7b05f96d363e191bcdacd55b8d
#
_entry.id   ffecdd7b05f96d363e191bcdacd55b8d
#
_cell.length_a   1.000
_cell.length_b   1.000
_cell.length_c   1.000
_cell.angle_alpha   90.00
_cell.angle_beta   90.00
_cell.angle_gamma   90.00
#
_symmetry.space_group_name_H-M   'P 1'
#
loop_
_entity.id
_entity.type
_entity.pdbx_description
1 polymer ?
#
loop_
_entity_poly.entity_id
_entity_poly.type
_entity_poly.pdbx_seq_one_letter_code
_entity_poly.pdbx_strand_id
1 'polypeptide(L)'
;DVYKRQIKEAIGDKMSIRRYGDIILPMDETLIMCAIDLSGRPYLGFESTFTADSVGYFDTQMVKEFFYAISYSAGMNLHIRKIAGENDHHIIEGMFKAFAKALDEATVKDTRIKTILSTKGSL
;
A
#
# COMPACT_ATOMS: atom_id res chain seq x y z
N ASP A 1 -10.21 13.89 0.33
CA ASP A 1 -9.97 13.16 1.56
C ASP A 1 -8.62 13.54 2.17
N VAL A 2 -8.58 13.74 3.50
CA VAL A 2 -7.42 14.25 4.22
C VAL A 2 -6.22 13.31 4.15
N TYR A 3 -6.44 12.00 4.32
CA TYR A 3 -5.36 11.03 4.31
C TYR A 3 -4.69 10.91 2.95
N LYS A 4 -5.47 10.91 1.90
CA LYS A 4 -4.96 10.80 0.53
C LYS A 4 -4.09 12.00 0.18
N ARG A 5 -4.55 13.19 0.53
CA ARG A 5 -3.82 14.42 0.31
C ARG A 5 -2.53 14.45 1.11
N GLN A 6 -2.57 13.98 2.36
CA GLN A 6 -1.40 13.93 3.22
C GLN A 6 -0.32 13.02 2.67
N ILE A 7 -0.68 11.85 2.16
CA ILE A 7 0.29 10.93 1.55
C ILE A 7 0.96 11.59 0.35
N LYS A 8 0.17 12.21 -0.52
CA LYS A 8 0.71 12.86 -1.71
C LYS A 8 1.64 14.03 -1.36
N GLU A 9 1.27 14.84 -0.39
CA GLU A 9 2.10 15.94 0.08
C GLU A 9 3.39 15.46 0.78
N ALA A 10 3.28 14.39 1.58
CA ALA A 10 4.43 13.83 2.28
C ALA A 10 5.46 13.25 1.32
N ILE A 11 5.02 12.67 0.21
CA ILE A 11 5.92 12.15 -0.84
C ILE A 11 6.60 13.31 -1.57
N GLY A 12 5.90 14.43 -1.74
CA GLY A 12 6.42 15.62 -2.39
C GLY A 12 6.83 15.39 -3.84
N ASP A 13 8.02 15.83 -4.19
CA ASP A 13 8.56 15.72 -5.56
C ASP A 13 9.22 14.35 -5.83
N LYS A 14 9.22 13.45 -4.86
CA LYS A 14 9.78 12.10 -4.95
C LYS A 14 11.29 12.09 -5.18
N MET A 15 11.97 13.17 -4.84
CA MET A 15 13.42 13.22 -5.00
C MET A 15 14.11 12.45 -3.87
N SER A 16 15.09 11.64 -4.24
CA SER A 16 15.95 10.88 -3.31
C SER A 16 15.22 9.87 -2.44
N ILE A 17 14.01 9.47 -2.81
CA ILE A 17 13.30 8.38 -2.10
C ILE A 17 13.54 7.04 -2.81
N ARG A 18 13.30 5.96 -2.07
CA ARG A 18 13.47 4.62 -2.63
C ARG A 18 12.46 4.31 -3.74
N ARG A 19 11.28 4.90 -3.68
CA ARG A 19 10.20 4.71 -4.63
C ARG A 19 9.48 3.36 -4.47
N TYR A 20 10.21 2.28 -4.24
CA TYR A 20 9.64 0.93 -4.12
C TYR A 20 9.66 0.48 -2.67
N GLY A 21 8.60 -0.20 -2.25
CA GLY A 21 8.53 -0.85 -0.95
C GLY A 21 7.70 -2.11 -1.06
N ASP A 22 8.12 -3.15 -0.36
CA ASP A 22 7.38 -4.40 -0.33
C ASP A 22 7.60 -5.12 0.98
N ILE A 23 6.65 -6.00 1.31
CA ILE A 23 6.76 -6.84 2.49
C ILE A 23 5.86 -8.06 2.34
N ILE A 24 6.31 -9.15 2.92
CA ILE A 24 5.47 -10.31 3.20
C ILE A 24 5.35 -10.36 4.71
N LEU A 25 4.15 -10.12 5.22
CA LEU A 25 3.90 -9.93 6.65
C LEU A 25 3.05 -11.06 7.20
N PRO A 26 3.58 -11.80 8.18
CA PRO A 26 2.80 -12.84 8.84
C PRO A 26 2.03 -12.30 10.04
N MET A 27 0.88 -12.87 10.29
CA MET A 27 0.07 -12.62 11.47
C MET A 27 -0.74 -13.88 11.78
N ASP A 28 -0.21 -14.71 12.68
CA ASP A 28 -0.76 -16.03 13.01
C ASP A 28 -0.94 -16.87 11.74
N GLU A 29 -2.17 -17.27 11.39
CA GLU A 29 -2.46 -18.06 10.18
C GLU A 29 -2.49 -17.21 8.91
N THR A 30 -2.37 -15.90 9.03
CA THR A 30 -2.49 -14.96 7.91
C THR A 30 -1.12 -14.57 7.38
N LEU A 31 -1.03 -14.49 6.08
CA LEU A 31 0.18 -14.04 5.38
C LEU A 31 -0.22 -13.09 4.28
N ILE A 32 0.25 -11.86 4.36
CA ILE A 32 -0.11 -10.78 3.43
C ILE A 32 1.13 -10.29 2.69
N MET A 33 0.99 -10.14 1.37
CA MET A 33 1.98 -9.44 0.55
C MET A 33 1.48 -8.05 0.23
N CYS A 34 2.35 -7.05 0.35
CA CYS A 34 2.07 -5.71 -0.14
C CYS A 34 3.29 -5.18 -0.88
N ALA A 35 3.06 -4.66 -2.07
CA ALA A 35 4.13 -4.06 -2.89
C ALA A 35 3.65 -2.72 -3.42
N ILE A 36 4.51 -1.71 -3.32
CA ILE A 36 4.21 -0.33 -3.71
C ILE A 36 5.26 0.18 -4.67
N ASP A 37 4.81 0.86 -5.72
CA ASP A 37 5.64 1.67 -6.60
C ASP A 37 5.05 3.08 -6.65
N LEU A 38 5.79 4.06 -6.13
CA LEU A 38 5.37 5.45 -6.13
C LEU A 38 5.64 6.08 -7.51
N SER A 39 5.03 5.50 -8.52
CA SER A 39 5.31 5.81 -9.92
C SER A 39 4.60 7.05 -10.44
N GLY A 40 3.63 7.57 -9.71
CA GLY A 40 2.73 8.60 -10.23
C GLY A 40 1.58 8.04 -11.06
N ARG A 41 1.60 6.75 -11.37
CA ARG A 41 0.54 6.08 -12.12
C ARG A 41 -0.30 5.23 -11.19
N PRO A 42 -1.60 5.54 -11.03
CA PRO A 42 -2.44 4.78 -10.11
C PRO A 42 -2.79 3.40 -10.65
N TYR A 43 -2.69 2.42 -9.78
CA TYR A 43 -3.17 1.07 -10.05
C TYR A 43 -3.39 0.35 -8.73
N LEU A 44 -4.46 -0.42 -8.63
CA LEU A 44 -4.67 -1.32 -7.50
C LEU A 44 -4.82 -2.75 -8.00
N GLY A 45 -3.90 -3.61 -7.58
CA GLY A 45 -4.04 -5.05 -7.65
C GLY A 45 -4.45 -5.57 -6.28
N PHE A 46 -5.71 -5.95 -6.10
CA PHE A 46 -6.23 -6.41 -4.83
C PHE A 46 -6.72 -7.85 -4.99
N GLU A 47 -6.08 -8.76 -4.28
CA GLU A 47 -6.39 -10.17 -4.38
C GLU A 47 -6.63 -10.75 -2.99
N SER A 48 -7.89 -10.74 -2.58
CA SER A 48 -8.36 -11.34 -1.35
C SER A 48 -9.87 -11.45 -1.37
N THR A 49 -10.37 -12.45 -0.67
CA THR A 49 -11.78 -12.58 -0.35
C THR A 49 -11.92 -12.65 1.15
N PHE A 50 -13.11 -12.31 1.65
CA PHE A 50 -13.43 -12.37 3.06
C PHE A 50 -14.57 -13.37 3.27
N THR A 51 -14.59 -14.00 4.44
CA THR A 51 -15.63 -14.99 4.76
C THR A 51 -16.91 -14.32 5.27
N ALA A 52 -16.81 -13.08 5.76
CA ALA A 52 -17.94 -12.33 6.30
C ALA A 52 -18.08 -10.98 5.60
N ASP A 53 -19.30 -10.44 5.61
CA ASP A 53 -19.57 -9.12 5.03
C ASP A 53 -19.07 -8.00 5.94
N SER A 54 -18.91 -8.28 7.24
CA SER A 54 -18.45 -7.28 8.20
C SER A 54 -17.65 -7.93 9.32
N VAL A 55 -16.76 -7.15 9.93
CA VAL A 55 -16.04 -7.49 11.14
C VAL A 55 -16.41 -6.44 12.17
N GLY A 56 -17.23 -6.83 13.16
CA GLY A 56 -17.85 -5.86 14.05
C GLY A 56 -18.77 -4.94 13.24
N TYR A 57 -18.50 -3.65 13.30
CA TYR A 57 -19.23 -2.63 12.52
C TYR A 57 -18.54 -2.27 11.21
N PHE A 58 -17.42 -2.93 10.90
CA PHE A 58 -16.62 -2.61 9.72
C PHE A 58 -17.02 -3.50 8.54
N ASP A 59 -17.47 -2.88 7.45
CA ASP A 59 -17.83 -3.58 6.21
C ASP A 59 -16.56 -4.02 5.49
N THR A 60 -16.41 -5.32 5.22
CA THR A 60 -15.23 -5.85 4.55
C THR A 60 -15.03 -5.31 3.14
N GLN A 61 -16.11 -4.88 2.46
CA GLN A 61 -16.00 -4.26 1.15
C GLN A 61 -15.25 -2.93 1.19
N MET A 62 -15.28 -2.24 2.32
CA MET A 62 -14.59 -0.96 2.49
C MET A 62 -13.07 -1.08 2.44
N VAL A 63 -12.54 -2.27 2.70
CA VAL A 63 -11.09 -2.50 2.66
C VAL A 63 -10.55 -2.26 1.26
N LYS A 64 -11.16 -2.89 0.27
CA LYS A 64 -10.75 -2.71 -1.13
C LYS A 64 -10.94 -1.28 -1.59
N GLU A 65 -12.09 -0.68 -1.23
CA GLU A 65 -12.38 0.70 -1.60
C GLU A 65 -11.39 1.68 -0.99
N PHE A 66 -10.97 1.43 0.26
CA PHE A 66 -9.98 2.25 0.92
C PHE A 66 -8.65 2.24 0.15
N PHE A 67 -8.14 1.05 -0.19
CA PHE A 67 -6.88 0.93 -0.91
C PHE A 67 -6.97 1.46 -2.34
N TYR A 68 -8.13 1.26 -2.98
CA TYR A 68 -8.38 1.86 -4.29
C TYR A 68 -8.27 3.38 -4.22
N ALA A 69 -8.95 3.97 -3.26
CA ALA A 69 -8.96 5.42 -3.10
C ALA A 69 -7.56 5.97 -2.84
N ILE A 70 -6.77 5.29 -2.01
CA ILE A 70 -5.40 5.71 -1.72
C ILE A 70 -4.51 5.61 -2.97
N SER A 71 -4.56 4.48 -3.67
CA SER A 71 -3.72 4.27 -4.84
C SER A 71 -3.99 5.32 -5.93
N TYR A 72 -5.25 5.63 -6.16
CA TYR A 72 -5.63 6.60 -7.20
C TYR A 72 -5.37 8.04 -6.78
N SER A 73 -5.59 8.38 -5.52
CA SER A 73 -5.37 9.76 -5.05
C SER A 73 -3.89 10.11 -4.88
N ALA A 74 -3.08 9.14 -4.45
CA ALA A 74 -1.65 9.34 -4.26
C ALA A 74 -0.83 9.09 -5.54
N GLY A 75 -1.44 8.49 -6.56
CA GLY A 75 -0.72 8.15 -7.78
C GLY A 75 0.28 7.03 -7.56
N MET A 76 -0.11 6.00 -6.82
CA MET A 76 0.77 4.87 -6.58
C MET A 76 0.24 3.60 -7.22
N ASN A 77 1.17 2.76 -7.61
CA ASN A 77 0.92 1.39 -8.02
C ASN A 77 0.95 0.56 -6.74
N LEU A 78 -0.17 -0.05 -6.37
CA LEU A 78 -0.33 -0.76 -5.12
C LEU A 78 -0.86 -2.16 -5.37
N HIS A 79 -0.13 -3.15 -4.87
CA HIS A 79 -0.56 -4.54 -4.91
C HIS A 79 -0.69 -5.07 -3.49
N ILE A 80 -1.85 -5.63 -3.18
CA ILE A 80 -2.10 -6.29 -1.90
C ILE A 80 -2.70 -7.66 -2.19
N ARG A 81 -2.08 -8.69 -1.62
CA ARG A 81 -2.50 -10.06 -1.85
C ARG A 81 -2.50 -10.84 -0.54
N LYS A 82 -3.61 -11.53 -0.28
CA LYS A 82 -3.66 -12.52 0.79
C LYS A 82 -3.05 -13.81 0.26
N ILE A 83 -1.91 -14.21 0.79
CA ILE A 83 -1.27 -15.47 0.44
C ILE A 83 -1.90 -16.61 1.22
N ALA A 84 -2.22 -16.37 2.50
CA ALA A 84 -2.89 -17.32 3.37
C ALA A 84 -3.68 -16.57 4.43
N GLY A 85 -4.70 -17.21 4.99
CA GLY A 85 -5.46 -16.64 6.10
C GLY A 85 -6.94 -16.94 6.00
N GLU A 86 -7.57 -17.13 7.16
CA GLU A 86 -8.99 -17.46 7.27
C GLU A 86 -9.76 -16.46 8.13
N ASN A 87 -9.10 -15.86 9.13
CA ASN A 87 -9.73 -14.92 10.04
C ASN A 87 -9.76 -13.52 9.41
N ASP A 88 -10.95 -13.01 9.13
CA ASP A 88 -11.10 -11.72 8.44
C ASP A 88 -10.45 -10.57 9.20
N HIS A 89 -10.54 -10.55 10.53
CA HIS A 89 -9.90 -9.52 11.35
C HIS A 89 -8.38 -9.55 11.16
N HIS A 90 -7.77 -10.73 11.20
CA HIS A 90 -6.33 -10.89 10.98
C HIS A 90 -5.95 -10.46 9.57
N ILE A 91 -6.77 -10.81 8.58
CA ILE A 91 -6.50 -10.44 7.18
C ILE A 91 -6.49 -8.92 7.03
N ILE A 92 -7.51 -8.24 7.53
CA ILE A 92 -7.63 -6.79 7.44
C ILE A 92 -6.48 -6.11 8.19
N GLU A 93 -6.22 -6.52 9.42
CA GLU A 93 -5.13 -5.95 10.21
C GLU A 93 -3.78 -6.17 9.54
N GLY A 94 -3.55 -7.38 9.01
CA GLY A 94 -2.35 -7.69 8.25
C GLY A 94 -2.16 -6.81 7.02
N MET A 95 -3.25 -6.53 6.30
CA MET A 95 -3.22 -5.65 5.13
C MET A 95 -2.80 -4.22 5.49
N PHE A 96 -3.39 -3.65 6.53
CA PHE A 96 -3.04 -2.30 6.97
C PHE A 96 -1.60 -2.23 7.48
N LYS A 97 -1.16 -3.23 8.23
CA LYS A 97 0.23 -3.29 8.70
C LYS A 97 1.22 -3.44 7.55
N ALA A 98 0.91 -4.32 6.59
CA ALA A 98 1.77 -4.53 5.43
C ALA A 98 1.85 -3.26 4.58
N PHE A 99 0.72 -2.59 4.36
CA PHE A 99 0.69 -1.34 3.62
C PHE A 99 1.55 -0.27 4.30
N ALA A 100 1.41 -0.11 5.61
CA ALA A 100 2.18 0.90 6.36
C ALA A 100 3.68 0.64 6.26
N LYS A 101 4.11 -0.62 6.38
CA LYS A 101 5.53 -0.97 6.29
C LYS A 101 6.09 -0.81 4.88
N ALA A 102 5.32 -1.21 3.87
CA ALA A 102 5.74 -1.05 2.47
C ALA A 102 5.83 0.44 2.10
N LEU A 103 4.88 1.25 2.55
CA LEU A 103 4.89 2.69 2.31
C LEU A 103 6.07 3.37 3.00
N ASP A 104 6.34 2.98 4.25
CA ASP A 104 7.49 3.49 4.99
C ASP A 104 8.79 3.23 4.24
N GLU A 105 8.98 2.01 3.74
CA GLU A 105 10.17 1.66 2.94
C GLU A 105 10.25 2.48 1.66
N ALA A 106 9.14 2.60 0.93
CA ALA A 106 9.12 3.30 -0.36
C ALA A 106 9.43 4.80 -0.23
N THR A 107 9.11 5.38 0.92
CA THR A 107 9.29 6.82 1.18
C THR A 107 10.60 7.15 1.88
N VAL A 108 11.40 6.16 2.26
CA VAL A 108 12.70 6.39 2.90
C VAL A 108 13.61 7.16 1.94
N LYS A 109 14.21 8.22 2.44
CA LYS A 109 15.21 8.98 1.68
C LYS A 109 16.53 8.20 1.63
N ASP A 110 17.09 8.11 0.43
CA ASP A 110 18.38 7.45 0.21
C ASP A 110 19.31 8.46 -0.45
N THR A 111 20.36 8.85 0.26
CA THR A 111 21.31 9.86 -0.22
C THR A 111 22.10 9.42 -1.44
N ARG A 112 22.10 8.13 -1.75
CA ARG A 112 22.72 7.60 -2.97
C ARG A 112 21.89 7.92 -4.22
N ILE A 113 20.58 8.20 -4.03
CA ILE A 113 19.66 8.59 -5.10
C ILE A 113 19.59 10.12 -5.07
N LYS A 114 20.16 10.78 -6.08
CA LYS A 114 20.25 12.24 -6.10
C LYS A 114 19.14 12.93 -6.88
N THR A 115 18.35 12.13 -7.61
CA THR A 115 17.24 12.61 -8.40
C THR A 115 16.05 11.66 -8.23
N ILE A 116 15.03 11.85 -9.06
CA ILE A 116 13.90 10.93 -9.09
C ILE A 116 14.37 9.57 -9.64
N LEU A 117 14.04 8.48 -8.96
CA LEU A 117 14.39 7.12 -9.40
C LEU A 117 13.50 6.72 -10.58
N SER A 118 13.91 7.13 -11.79
CA SER A 118 13.20 6.83 -13.03
C SER A 118 14.14 6.99 -14.21
N THR A 119 14.07 6.06 -15.16
CA THR A 119 14.83 6.17 -16.41
C THR A 119 14.35 7.32 -17.27
N LYS A 120 13.14 7.85 -17.01
CA LYS A 120 12.58 8.98 -17.74
C LYS A 120 12.90 10.33 -17.11
N GLY A 121 13.52 10.32 -15.92
CA GLY A 121 13.83 11.54 -15.18
C GLY A 121 12.64 12.19 -14.49
N SER A 122 11.46 11.60 -14.57
CA SER A 122 10.24 12.10 -13.93
C SER A 122 9.27 10.97 -13.62
N LEU A 123 8.39 11.20 -12.69
CA LEU A 123 7.34 10.25 -12.32
C LEU A 123 5.94 10.83 -12.47
#